data_24e0f4c389eeb2bc98d829de1567c537
#
_entry.id   24e0f4c389eeb2bc98d829de1567c537
#
_cell.length_a   1.000
_cell.length_b   1.000
_cell.length_c   1.000
_cell.angle_alpha   90.00
_cell.angle_beta   90.00
_cell.angle_gamma   90.00
#
_symmetry.space_group_name_H-M   'P 1'
#
loop_
_entity.id
_entity.type
_entity.pdbx_description
1 polymer ?
#
loop_
_entity_poly.entity_id
_entity_poly.type
_entity_poly.pdbx_seq_one_letter_code
_entity_poly.pdbx_strand_id
1 'polypeptide(L)'
;MKANIKWLWVVAVLGAAVLLFLVDPSATPLAPKCPLKMLTGWDCPGCGFQRAAHALLHGNVLEAWAYNRFLIFSFPYFLLILLTEYVWSGERQERWRRVLESKTALLTFVISSCVWWVVRNL
;
A
#
# COMPACT_ATOMS: atom_id res chain seq x y z
N MET A 1 15.94 19.25 -11.63
CA MET A 1 16.19 18.25 -10.60
C MET A 1 14.93 17.61 -10.02
N LYS A 2 13.90 18.39 -9.67
CA LYS A 2 12.65 17.84 -9.11
C LYS A 2 11.92 16.88 -10.06
N ALA A 3 11.94 17.14 -11.36
CA ALA A 3 11.31 16.29 -12.38
C ALA A 3 12.00 14.93 -12.48
N ASN A 4 13.33 14.88 -12.37
CA ASN A 4 14.10 13.65 -12.46
C ASN A 4 13.85 12.72 -11.27
N ILE A 5 13.66 13.28 -10.07
CA ILE A 5 13.35 12.52 -8.87
C ILE A 5 11.98 11.83 -8.98
N LYS A 6 10.97 12.53 -9.54
CA LYS A 6 9.64 11.94 -9.76
C LYS A 6 9.72 10.73 -10.70
N TRP A 7 10.49 10.85 -11.78
CA TRP A 7 10.68 9.74 -12.73
C TRP A 7 11.40 8.56 -12.10
N LEU A 8 12.39 8.82 -11.23
CA LEU A 8 13.07 7.75 -10.49
C LEU A 8 12.09 6.98 -9.60
N TRP A 9 11.20 7.68 -8.91
CA TRP A 9 10.17 7.03 -8.09
C TRP A 9 9.20 6.21 -8.93
N VAL A 10 8.78 6.74 -10.08
CA VAL A 10 7.90 6.01 -11.01
C VAL A 10 8.57 4.72 -11.48
N VAL A 11 9.84 4.80 -11.90
CA VAL A 11 10.61 3.63 -12.34
C VAL A 11 10.78 2.63 -11.19
N ALA A 12 11.06 3.10 -9.98
CA ALA A 12 11.22 2.23 -8.81
C ALA A 12 9.91 1.50 -8.48
N VAL A 13 8.78 2.21 -8.50
CA VAL A 13 7.46 1.62 -8.23
C VAL A 13 7.09 0.61 -9.30
N LEU A 14 7.31 0.93 -10.58
CA LEU A 14 7.04 0.02 -11.69
C LEU A 14 7.93 -1.22 -11.60
N GLY A 15 9.21 -1.04 -11.28
CA GLY A 15 10.13 -2.15 -11.09
C GLY A 15 9.70 -3.07 -9.95
N ALA A 16 9.29 -2.49 -8.82
CA ALA A 16 8.77 -3.25 -7.70
C ALA A 16 7.48 -4.00 -8.05
N ALA A 17 6.58 -3.35 -8.81
CA ALA A 17 5.35 -3.98 -9.28
C ALA A 17 5.62 -5.17 -10.21
N VAL A 18 6.55 -5.02 -11.14
CA VAL A 18 6.96 -6.10 -12.05
C VAL A 18 7.57 -7.25 -11.25
N LEU A 19 8.43 -6.94 -10.29
CA LEU A 19 9.06 -7.95 -9.44
C LEU A 19 8.00 -8.73 -8.63
N LEU A 20 7.04 -8.04 -8.04
CA LEU A 20 5.94 -8.67 -7.31
C LEU A 20 5.04 -9.51 -8.23
N PHE A 21 4.88 -9.08 -9.47
CA PHE A 21 4.10 -9.84 -10.46
C PHE A 21 4.79 -11.15 -10.83
N LEU A 22 6.11 -11.12 -11.02
CA LEU A 22 6.88 -12.28 -11.46
C LEU A 22 7.23 -13.24 -10.33
N VAL A 23 7.42 -12.72 -9.12
CA VAL A 23 7.85 -13.52 -7.97
C VAL A 23 6.68 -13.66 -6.99
N ASP A 24 6.34 -14.90 -6.65
CA ASP A 24 5.33 -15.17 -5.63
C ASP A 24 5.96 -15.12 -4.24
N PRO A 25 5.60 -14.13 -3.39
CA PRO A 25 6.18 -14.03 -2.04
C PRO A 25 5.85 -15.21 -1.14
N SER A 26 4.75 -15.92 -1.40
CA SER A 26 4.36 -17.08 -0.59
C SER A 26 5.20 -18.32 -0.90
N ALA A 27 5.73 -18.41 -2.14
CA ALA A 27 6.55 -19.53 -2.59
C ALA A 27 8.04 -19.28 -2.43
N THR A 28 8.47 -18.02 -2.18
CA THR A 28 9.88 -17.63 -2.15
C THR A 28 10.39 -17.59 -0.72
N PRO A 29 11.42 -18.41 -0.36
CA PRO A 29 11.99 -18.37 0.99
C PRO A 29 12.78 -17.10 1.29
N LEU A 30 13.06 -16.27 0.28
CA LEU A 30 13.77 -15.01 0.41
C LEU A 30 12.88 -13.85 0.90
N ALA A 31 11.56 -14.03 0.92
CA ALA A 31 10.66 -12.99 1.43
C ALA A 31 10.94 -12.74 2.93
N PRO A 32 11.19 -11.49 3.33
CA PRO A 32 11.51 -11.20 4.72
C PRO A 32 10.36 -11.54 5.65
N LYS A 33 10.65 -12.26 6.72
CA LYS A 33 9.66 -12.54 7.76
C LYS A 33 9.43 -11.29 8.59
N CYS A 34 8.17 -11.08 9.02
CA CYS A 34 7.84 -9.94 9.83
C CYS A 34 8.47 -10.05 11.23
N PRO A 35 9.36 -9.12 11.65
CA PRO A 35 9.96 -9.18 12.98
C PRO A 35 8.94 -9.10 14.11
N LEU A 36 7.86 -8.33 13.91
CA LEU A 36 6.81 -8.18 14.90
C LEU A 36 6.12 -9.52 15.19
N LYS A 37 5.86 -10.30 14.16
CA LYS A 37 5.27 -11.63 14.30
C LYS A 37 6.21 -12.59 15.03
N MET A 38 7.50 -12.49 14.78
CA MET A 38 8.50 -13.32 15.44
C MET A 38 8.63 -13.00 16.93
N LEU A 39 8.49 -11.73 17.30
CA LEU A 39 8.65 -11.27 18.69
C LEU A 39 7.36 -11.40 19.52
N THR A 40 6.22 -11.06 18.95
CA THR A 40 4.95 -10.97 19.68
C THR A 40 3.94 -12.05 19.29
N GLY A 41 4.14 -12.72 18.17
CA GLY A 41 3.16 -13.65 17.60
C GLY A 41 2.00 -12.96 16.89
N TRP A 42 1.93 -11.64 16.92
CA TRP A 42 0.89 -10.88 16.25
C TRP A 42 1.29 -10.55 14.82
N ASP A 43 0.32 -10.61 13.91
CA ASP A 43 0.52 -10.15 12.54
C ASP A 43 0.60 -8.63 12.53
N CYS A 44 1.60 -8.07 11.83
CA CYS A 44 1.69 -6.61 11.67
C CYS A 44 0.65 -6.12 10.65
N PRO A 45 0.33 -4.79 10.64
CA PRO A 45 -0.61 -4.24 9.65
C PRO A 45 -0.18 -4.48 8.20
N GLY A 46 1.12 -4.60 7.97
CA GLY A 46 1.67 -4.88 6.64
C GLY A 46 1.82 -6.37 6.31
N CYS A 47 1.50 -7.29 7.24
CA CYS A 47 1.58 -8.72 6.96
C CYS A 47 0.55 -9.10 5.91
N GLY A 48 1.00 -9.87 4.91
CA GLY A 48 0.18 -10.21 3.77
C GLY A 48 0.13 -9.15 2.68
N PHE A 49 0.77 -8.00 2.88
CA PHE A 49 0.82 -6.91 1.90
C PHE A 49 1.41 -7.38 0.58
N GLN A 50 2.55 -8.06 0.62
CA GLN A 50 3.22 -8.55 -0.59
C GLN A 50 2.36 -9.59 -1.31
N ARG A 51 1.76 -10.51 -0.56
CA ARG A 51 0.86 -11.53 -1.13
C ARG A 51 -0.40 -10.91 -1.73
N ALA A 52 -0.99 -9.94 -1.03
CA ALA A 52 -2.15 -9.21 -1.52
C ALA A 52 -1.81 -8.42 -2.78
N ALA A 53 -0.67 -7.73 -2.80
CA ALA A 53 -0.22 -6.98 -3.97
C ALA A 53 0.03 -7.91 -5.17
N HIS A 54 0.67 -9.05 -4.94
CA HIS A 54 0.88 -10.06 -5.98
C HIS A 54 -0.46 -10.57 -6.55
N ALA A 55 -1.41 -10.87 -5.68
CA ALA A 55 -2.75 -11.32 -6.10
C ALA A 55 -3.50 -10.23 -6.90
N LEU A 56 -3.42 -8.97 -6.47
CA LEU A 56 -4.02 -7.84 -7.19
C LEU A 56 -3.42 -7.67 -8.58
N LEU A 57 -2.11 -7.80 -8.71
CA LEU A 57 -1.42 -7.68 -9.99
C LEU A 57 -1.83 -8.80 -10.96
N HIS A 58 -2.22 -9.95 -10.45
CA HIS A 58 -2.75 -11.07 -11.24
C HIS A 58 -4.28 -11.04 -11.43
N GLY A 59 -4.94 -9.97 -10.95
CA GLY A 59 -6.37 -9.81 -11.09
C GLY A 59 -7.22 -10.56 -10.07
N ASN A 60 -6.59 -11.19 -9.07
CA ASN A 60 -7.28 -11.98 -8.03
C ASN A 60 -7.64 -11.12 -6.83
N VAL A 61 -8.69 -10.29 -6.97
CA VAL A 61 -9.12 -9.36 -5.91
C VAL A 61 -9.59 -10.09 -4.67
N LEU A 62 -10.30 -11.21 -4.83
CA LEU A 62 -10.79 -12.01 -3.70
C LEU A 62 -9.65 -12.59 -2.86
N GLU A 63 -8.61 -13.09 -3.53
CA GLU A 63 -7.42 -13.60 -2.84
C GLU A 63 -6.67 -12.48 -2.12
N ALA A 64 -6.53 -11.31 -2.75
CA ALA A 64 -5.93 -10.14 -2.13
C ALA A 64 -6.71 -9.70 -0.87
N TRP A 65 -8.04 -9.74 -0.93
CA TRP A 65 -8.90 -9.45 0.20
C TRP A 65 -8.64 -10.41 1.37
N ALA A 66 -8.46 -11.69 1.07
CA ALA A 66 -8.17 -12.69 2.09
C ALA A 66 -6.82 -12.44 2.79
N TYR A 67 -5.82 -11.99 2.04
CA TYR A 67 -4.50 -11.72 2.61
C TYR A 67 -4.43 -10.42 3.39
N ASN A 68 -4.98 -9.34 2.85
CA ASN A 68 -4.93 -8.04 3.52
C ASN A 68 -6.10 -7.15 3.09
N ARG A 69 -7.15 -7.17 3.89
CA ARG A 69 -8.36 -6.36 3.64
C ARG A 69 -8.08 -4.87 3.66
N PHE A 70 -7.18 -4.45 4.55
CA PHE A 70 -6.86 -3.04 4.70
C PHE A 70 -6.19 -2.48 3.43
N LEU A 71 -5.40 -3.28 2.74
CA LEU A 71 -4.81 -2.88 1.47
C LEU A 71 -5.90 -2.53 0.44
N ILE A 72 -6.94 -3.35 0.36
CA ILE A 72 -8.06 -3.10 -0.56
C ILE A 72 -8.79 -1.81 -0.19
N PHE A 73 -9.04 -1.57 1.09
CA PHE A 73 -9.66 -0.33 1.56
C PHE A 73 -8.77 0.89 1.33
N SER A 74 -7.46 0.72 1.45
CA SER A 74 -6.47 1.80 1.26
C SER A 74 -6.21 2.10 -0.21
N PHE A 75 -6.50 1.18 -1.11
CA PHE A 75 -6.20 1.30 -2.53
C PHE A 75 -6.78 2.57 -3.16
N PRO A 76 -8.09 2.91 -2.96
CA PRO A 76 -8.63 4.16 -3.51
C PRO A 76 -7.91 5.39 -2.99
N TYR A 77 -7.52 5.41 -1.72
CA TYR A 77 -6.78 6.52 -1.11
C TYR A 77 -5.41 6.71 -1.78
N PHE A 78 -4.65 5.64 -1.92
CA PHE A 78 -3.36 5.69 -2.60
C PHE A 78 -3.50 6.05 -4.08
N LEU A 79 -4.55 5.55 -4.74
CA LEU A 79 -4.84 5.90 -6.13
C LEU A 79 -5.11 7.40 -6.27
N LEU A 80 -5.88 7.99 -5.36
CA LEU A 80 -6.15 9.42 -5.36
C LEU A 80 -4.87 10.23 -5.14
N ILE A 81 -3.99 9.79 -4.26
CA ILE A 81 -2.69 10.44 -4.05
C ILE A 81 -1.87 10.42 -5.34
N LEU A 82 -1.79 9.27 -5.99
CA LEU A 82 -1.05 9.13 -7.25
C LEU A 82 -1.63 10.01 -8.36
N LEU A 83 -2.95 10.05 -8.49
CA LEU A 83 -3.62 10.91 -9.47
C LEU A 83 -3.33 12.39 -9.19
N THR A 84 -3.37 12.79 -7.93
CA THR A 84 -3.10 14.16 -7.51
C THR A 84 -1.67 14.57 -7.85
N GLU A 85 -0.70 13.68 -7.63
CA GLU A 85 0.71 14.01 -7.82
C GLU A 85 1.16 13.95 -9.28
N TYR A 86 0.61 13.02 -10.07
CA TYR A 86 1.14 12.73 -11.42
C TYR A 86 0.20 13.10 -12.56
N VAL A 87 -1.10 13.07 -12.35
CA VAL A 87 -2.08 13.27 -13.43
C VAL A 87 -2.70 14.66 -13.35
N TRP A 88 -3.13 15.08 -12.19
CA TRP A 88 -3.80 16.37 -12.00
C TRP A 88 -2.79 17.50 -11.83
N SER A 89 -3.22 18.69 -12.25
CA SER A 89 -2.41 19.92 -12.15
C SER A 89 -3.29 21.12 -11.84
N GLY A 90 -2.67 22.23 -11.38
CA GLY A 90 -3.38 23.47 -11.10
C GLY A 90 -4.22 23.42 -9.84
N GLU A 91 -5.41 24.03 -9.90
CA GLU A 91 -6.32 24.18 -8.75
C GLU A 91 -6.85 22.82 -8.25
N ARG A 92 -7.10 21.90 -9.17
CA ARG A 92 -7.60 20.56 -8.81
C ARG A 92 -6.56 19.82 -7.98
N GLN A 93 -5.30 19.86 -8.39
CA GLN A 93 -4.19 19.25 -7.68
C GLN A 93 -4.08 19.81 -6.26
N GLU A 94 -4.10 21.14 -6.10
CA GLU A 94 -4.01 21.78 -4.79
C GLU A 94 -5.17 21.45 -3.89
N ARG A 95 -6.39 21.42 -4.45
CA ARG A 95 -7.60 21.11 -3.70
C ARG A 95 -7.54 19.70 -3.12
N TRP A 96 -7.23 18.72 -3.95
CA TRP A 96 -7.13 17.33 -3.53
C TRP A 96 -5.95 17.09 -2.61
N ARG A 97 -4.82 17.74 -2.87
CA ARG A 97 -3.65 17.65 -2.00
C ARG A 97 -3.98 18.15 -0.58
N ARG A 98 -4.68 19.27 -0.45
CA ARG A 98 -5.10 19.78 0.85
C ARG A 98 -5.98 18.82 1.62
N VAL A 99 -6.88 18.12 0.92
CA VAL A 99 -7.77 17.13 1.54
C VAL A 99 -7.01 15.87 1.92
N LEU A 100 -6.20 15.33 1.00
CA LEU A 100 -5.52 14.05 1.20
C LEU A 100 -4.35 14.14 2.19
N GLU A 101 -3.66 15.27 2.21
CA GLU A 101 -2.51 15.49 3.09
C GLU A 101 -2.86 16.24 4.37
N SER A 102 -4.14 16.45 4.64
CA SER A 102 -4.58 17.10 5.87
C SER A 102 -4.26 16.23 7.10
N LYS A 103 -4.06 16.87 8.23
CA LYS A 103 -3.84 16.16 9.51
C LYS A 103 -4.98 15.20 9.82
N THR A 104 -6.22 15.63 9.55
CA THR A 104 -7.42 14.82 9.77
C THR A 104 -7.40 13.55 8.92
N ALA A 105 -7.04 13.64 7.64
CA ALA A 105 -6.96 12.48 6.76
C ALA A 105 -5.87 11.50 7.22
N LEU A 106 -4.69 12.01 7.57
CA LEU A 106 -3.58 11.20 8.03
C LEU A 106 -3.92 10.51 9.36
N LEU A 107 -4.50 11.25 10.30
CA LEU A 107 -4.89 10.69 11.60
C LEU A 107 -5.97 9.63 11.44
N THR A 108 -6.96 9.87 10.58
CA THR A 108 -8.01 8.90 10.29
C THR A 108 -7.42 7.62 9.71
N PHE A 109 -6.48 7.75 8.78
CA PHE A 109 -5.81 6.62 8.17
C PHE A 109 -5.01 5.81 9.21
N VAL A 110 -4.22 6.49 10.03
CA VAL A 110 -3.41 5.84 11.08
C VAL A 110 -4.28 5.15 12.12
N ILE A 111 -5.33 5.82 12.59
CA ILE A 111 -6.26 5.25 13.58
C ILE A 111 -6.98 4.03 12.99
N SER A 112 -7.46 4.14 11.74
CA SER A 112 -8.11 3.02 11.05
C SER A 112 -7.18 1.83 10.90
N SER A 113 -5.92 2.09 10.55
CA SER A 113 -4.86 1.08 10.47
C SER A 113 -4.67 0.34 11.80
N CYS A 114 -4.55 1.11 12.88
CA CYS A 114 -4.34 0.55 14.21
C CYS A 114 -5.54 -0.26 14.69
N VAL A 115 -6.75 0.25 14.49
CA VAL A 115 -7.99 -0.46 14.84
C VAL A 115 -8.09 -1.77 14.06
N TRP A 116 -7.86 -1.72 12.76
CA TRP A 116 -7.89 -2.92 11.93
C TRP A 116 -6.84 -3.93 12.36
N TRP A 117 -5.64 -3.46 12.70
CA TRP A 117 -4.56 -4.33 13.18
C TRP A 117 -4.97 -5.07 14.45
N VAL A 118 -5.53 -4.37 15.44
CA VAL A 118 -6.00 -4.98 16.69
C VAL A 118 -7.11 -5.98 16.41
N VAL A 119 -8.10 -5.62 15.61
CA VAL A 119 -9.22 -6.49 15.25
C VAL A 119 -8.76 -7.75 14.53
N ARG A 120 -7.78 -7.62 13.64
CA ARG A 120 -7.21 -8.75 12.92
C ARG A 120 -6.57 -9.79 13.84
N ASN A 121 -5.97 -9.34 14.95
CA ASN A 121 -5.26 -10.21 15.88
C ASN A 121 -6.14 -10.74 17.03
N LEU A 122 -7.36 -10.26 17.13
CA LEU A 122 -8.33 -10.78 18.07
C LEU A 122 -9.09 -11.95 17.47
#